data_8f5f16d79e1a7b9c9fd68ee8c5d80441
#
_entry.id   8f5f16d79e1a7b9c9fd68ee8c5d80441
#
_cell.length_a   1.000
_cell.length_b   1.000
_cell.length_c   1.000
_cell.angle_alpha   90.00
_cell.angle_beta   90.00
_cell.angle_gamma   90.00
#
_symmetry.space_group_name_H-M   'P 1'
#
loop_
_entity.id
_entity.type
_entity.pdbx_description
1 polymer ?
#
loop_
_entity_poly.entity_id
_entity_poly.type
_entity_poly.pdbx_seq_one_letter_code
_entity_poly.pdbx_strand_id
1 'polypeptide(L)'
;MHIELLDALGANNWDHLATLADGALGPSVDHLTSLVADGAAALDMPQELDMPMSELKEKAFELDSLGSDVLIFLAASTFVVPLSRLAGISPVLGFLAIGCAIGPYGLQLFSDSQADVELGDFGILFLLFVEGLNLSPEKLRELGAFFRLGAFQLILSAALFFFGTLIGGPLILPTVENLGIPLDDAILRPILSSPVESFCIAAAGALSSSAFVLPVLKTKNWEASPDGIAALSILLLQDLAVAPLLVVLPLVAGTGPQDPQTLGLLAAKATFGFGAVLWACSYLLRLAFELVASARSTETFVAATLLVAVGMGRAAEELGLSATTGAFAAGVLLAGNKFRAQIQADIKPFEGILLGVFFMTAGANLDPQLVLREWPTLSVGIVAFIVTKAAVLFAAGPALGLARAEAAKVALLLAGGGEFAFVVFKLAKDLGVLPDELGKLLTASVI
;
A
#
# COMPACT_ATOMS: atom_id res chain seq x y z
N MET A 1 30.94 -2.75 35.39
CA MET A 1 30.16 -2.23 34.25
C MET A 1 29.35 -3.27 33.49
N HIS A 2 29.76 -4.54 33.37
CA HIS A 2 28.95 -5.60 32.71
C HIS A 2 27.99 -6.32 33.66
N ILE A 3 28.18 -6.26 34.94
CA ILE A 3 27.33 -6.92 35.96
C ILE A 3 26.18 -5.99 36.39
N GLU A 4 26.37 -4.69 36.43
CA GLU A 4 25.32 -3.71 36.75
C GLU A 4 24.26 -3.58 35.65
N LEU A 5 24.56 -3.91 34.40
CA LEU A 5 23.60 -3.91 33.29
C LEU A 5 22.64 -5.10 33.34
N LEU A 6 23.07 -6.23 33.91
CA LEU A 6 22.22 -7.43 34.05
C LEU A 6 21.28 -7.35 35.26
N ASP A 7 21.63 -6.62 36.30
CA ASP A 7 20.75 -6.36 37.46
C ASP A 7 19.66 -5.30 37.13
N ALA A 8 19.96 -4.36 36.21
CA ALA A 8 18.98 -3.37 35.74
C ALA A 8 17.88 -3.99 34.83
N LEU A 9 18.16 -5.09 34.16
CA LEU A 9 17.20 -5.80 33.31
C LEU A 9 16.24 -6.74 34.10
N GLY A 10 16.51 -6.96 35.40
CA GLY A 10 15.70 -7.85 36.27
C GLY A 10 14.64 -7.16 37.14
N ALA A 11 14.56 -5.85 37.17
CA ALA A 11 13.59 -5.14 37.99
C ALA A 11 12.81 -4.12 37.12
N ASN A 12 11.50 -4.19 37.18
CA ASN A 12 10.49 -3.31 36.59
C ASN A 12 10.78 -1.80 36.79
N ASN A 13 11.73 -1.23 36.09
CA ASN A 13 12.12 0.16 36.23
C ASN A 13 12.34 0.85 34.89
N TRP A 14 11.30 0.81 34.05
CA TRP A 14 11.23 1.62 32.82
C TRP A 14 11.32 3.12 33.11
N ASP A 15 10.83 3.56 34.28
CA ASP A 15 10.94 4.95 34.75
C ASP A 15 12.39 5.39 34.98
N HIS A 16 13.31 4.48 35.29
CA HIS A 16 14.73 4.81 35.47
C HIS A 16 15.47 4.92 34.11
N LEU A 17 15.03 4.21 33.09
CA LEU A 17 15.57 4.33 31.74
C LEU A 17 15.05 5.61 31.05
N ALA A 18 13.79 5.97 31.29
CA ALA A 18 13.23 7.24 30.84
C ALA A 18 13.95 8.45 31.47
N THR A 19 14.23 8.41 32.78
CA THR A 19 14.99 9.50 33.46
C THR A 19 16.46 9.55 33.03
N LEU A 20 17.07 8.45 32.62
CA LEU A 20 18.42 8.43 32.05
C LEU A 20 18.44 8.95 30.60
N ALA A 21 17.41 8.70 29.83
CA ALA A 21 17.25 9.26 28.48
C ALA A 21 16.99 10.77 28.52
N ASP A 22 16.13 11.26 29.41
CA ASP A 22 15.88 12.69 29.65
C ASP A 22 17.15 13.41 30.15
N GLY A 23 17.95 12.77 31.00
CA GLY A 23 19.21 13.33 31.48
C GLY A 23 20.33 13.38 30.45
N ALA A 24 20.25 12.53 29.41
CA ALA A 24 21.27 12.46 28.35
C ALA A 24 20.98 13.38 27.15
N LEU A 25 19.70 13.68 26.89
CA LEU A 25 19.26 14.45 25.72
C LEU A 25 18.85 15.89 26.04
N GLY A 26 18.44 16.17 27.29
CA GLY A 26 17.98 17.50 27.73
C GLY A 26 18.95 18.65 27.50
N PRO A 27 20.25 18.53 27.82
CA PRO A 27 21.19 19.61 27.60
C PRO A 27 21.55 19.88 26.14
N SER A 28 21.39 18.89 25.27
CA SER A 28 21.75 19.02 23.84
C SER A 28 20.71 19.79 23.04
N VAL A 29 19.44 19.63 23.36
CA VAL A 29 18.34 20.32 22.66
C VAL A 29 18.30 21.80 23.07
N ASP A 30 18.46 22.10 24.38
CA ASP A 30 18.52 23.49 24.86
C ASP A 30 19.79 24.20 24.32
N HIS A 31 20.90 23.51 24.12
CA HIS A 31 22.12 24.10 23.57
C HIS A 31 22.01 24.30 22.03
N LEU A 32 21.35 23.41 21.31
CA LEU A 32 21.07 23.58 19.88
C LEU A 32 20.06 24.70 19.62
N THR A 33 19.02 24.82 20.45
CA THR A 33 18.04 25.92 20.35
C THR A 33 18.65 27.28 20.69
N SER A 34 19.57 27.37 21.65
CA SER A 34 20.32 28.62 21.92
C SER A 34 21.28 28.99 20.79
N LEU A 35 21.97 28.01 20.19
CA LEU A 35 22.86 28.26 19.06
C LEU A 35 22.11 28.67 17.78
N VAL A 36 20.92 28.14 17.57
CA VAL A 36 20.05 28.53 16.43
C VAL A 36 19.47 29.93 16.66
N ALA A 37 19.06 30.25 17.90
CA ALA A 37 18.57 31.57 18.22
C ALA A 37 19.66 32.66 18.13
N ASP A 38 20.89 32.37 18.60
CA ASP A 38 22.04 33.27 18.49
C ASP A 38 22.52 33.39 17.03
N GLY A 39 22.47 32.34 16.25
CA GLY A 39 22.80 32.34 14.82
C GLY A 39 21.78 33.13 13.97
N ALA A 40 20.49 33.03 14.29
CA ALA A 40 19.44 33.76 13.59
C ALA A 40 19.51 35.29 13.91
N ALA A 41 19.86 35.66 15.15
CA ALA A 41 20.07 37.04 15.55
C ALA A 41 21.32 37.68 14.88
N ALA A 42 22.32 36.86 14.54
CA ALA A 42 23.55 37.33 13.89
C ALA A 42 23.44 37.52 12.36
N LEU A 43 22.38 36.97 11.74
CA LEU A 43 22.23 36.93 10.24
C LEU A 43 21.20 37.92 9.69
N ASP A 44 20.63 38.81 10.51
CA ASP A 44 19.63 39.83 10.10
C ASP A 44 18.57 39.25 9.12
N MET A 45 18.07 38.05 9.46
CA MET A 45 17.08 37.33 8.64
C MET A 45 15.70 38.01 8.79
N PRO A 46 14.88 38.10 7.75
CA PRO A 46 13.56 38.71 7.81
C PRO A 46 12.70 38.08 8.91
N GLN A 47 11.96 38.92 9.68
CA GLN A 47 11.08 38.55 10.79
C GLN A 47 9.86 37.67 10.43
N GLU A 48 9.93 36.85 9.40
CA GLU A 48 8.86 35.91 9.02
C GLU A 48 8.95 34.52 9.75
N LEU A 49 9.86 34.36 10.71
CA LEU A 49 9.95 33.17 11.56
C LEU A 49 9.32 33.41 12.96
N ASP A 50 8.11 34.00 13.00
CA ASP A 50 7.31 34.08 14.22
C ASP A 50 6.52 32.76 14.43
N MET A 51 7.21 31.64 14.38
CA MET A 51 6.65 30.36 14.82
C MET A 51 6.72 30.32 16.35
N PRO A 52 5.59 30.11 17.05
CA PRO A 52 5.61 30.02 18.51
C PRO A 52 6.53 28.88 18.95
N MET A 53 7.28 29.10 20.05
CA MET A 53 8.24 28.11 20.60
C MET A 53 7.60 26.74 20.90
N SER A 54 6.28 26.67 21.04
CA SER A 54 5.53 25.42 21.12
C SER A 54 5.56 24.62 19.82
N GLU A 55 5.38 25.26 18.67
CA GLU A 55 5.43 24.61 17.36
C GLU A 55 6.86 24.18 16.98
N LEU A 56 7.87 24.95 17.40
CA LEU A 56 9.28 24.57 17.20
C LEU A 56 9.65 23.35 18.04
N LYS A 57 9.16 23.26 19.28
CA LYS A 57 9.35 22.09 20.15
C LYS A 57 8.59 20.87 19.63
N GLU A 58 7.39 21.06 19.13
CA GLU A 58 6.58 19.99 18.50
C GLU A 58 7.26 19.44 17.24
N LYS A 59 7.72 20.30 16.35
CA LYS A 59 8.49 19.88 15.16
C LYS A 59 9.85 19.25 15.49
N ALA A 60 10.53 19.72 16.54
CA ALA A 60 11.78 19.10 16.99
C ALA A 60 11.54 17.71 17.58
N PHE A 61 10.43 17.53 18.31
CA PHE A 61 10.01 16.24 18.84
C PHE A 61 9.60 15.27 17.71
N GLU A 62 8.88 15.74 16.69
CA GLU A 62 8.54 14.96 15.50
C GLU A 62 9.80 14.49 14.74
N LEU A 63 10.83 15.33 14.61
CA LEU A 63 12.09 14.96 13.96
C LEU A 63 12.88 13.93 14.76
N ASP A 64 12.83 13.97 16.09
CA ASP A 64 13.50 13.00 16.95
C ASP A 64 12.77 11.64 16.94
N SER A 65 11.44 11.66 16.94
CA SER A 65 10.62 10.46 16.78
C SER A 65 10.85 9.80 15.42
N LEU A 66 10.87 10.57 14.33
CA LEU A 66 11.15 10.04 12.98
C LEU A 66 12.51 9.34 12.92
N GLY A 67 13.54 9.89 13.59
CA GLY A 67 14.86 9.26 13.64
C GLY A 67 14.85 7.90 14.34
N SER A 68 14.12 7.78 15.44
CA SER A 68 13.96 6.53 16.18
C SER A 68 13.14 5.49 15.39
N ASP A 69 12.07 5.93 14.73
CA ASP A 69 11.20 5.05 13.93
C ASP A 69 11.92 4.52 12.68
N VAL A 70 12.74 5.33 12.04
CA VAL A 70 13.63 4.88 10.95
C VAL A 70 14.65 3.84 11.45
N LEU A 71 15.24 4.02 12.63
CA LEU A 71 16.14 3.02 13.22
C LEU A 71 15.43 1.69 13.52
N ILE A 72 14.25 1.75 14.12
CA ILE A 72 13.41 0.57 14.41
C ILE A 72 13.05 -0.14 13.10
N PHE A 73 12.66 0.63 12.09
CA PHE A 73 12.36 0.11 10.77
C PHE A 73 13.57 -0.59 10.13
N LEU A 74 14.74 0.04 10.14
CA LEU A 74 15.95 -0.55 9.57
C LEU A 74 16.36 -1.83 10.32
N ALA A 75 16.24 -1.83 11.66
CA ALA A 75 16.48 -3.01 12.46
C ALA A 75 15.47 -4.13 12.12
N ALA A 76 14.18 -3.80 12.07
CA ALA A 76 13.15 -4.74 11.66
C ALA A 76 13.43 -5.31 10.27
N SER A 77 13.72 -4.48 9.29
CA SER A 77 14.02 -4.90 7.90
C SER A 77 15.20 -5.85 7.82
N THR A 78 16.22 -5.62 8.64
CA THR A 78 17.43 -6.47 8.70
C THR A 78 17.07 -7.90 9.13
N PHE A 79 16.15 -8.07 10.07
CA PHE A 79 15.82 -9.38 10.64
C PHE A 79 14.59 -10.03 9.98
N VAL A 80 13.60 -9.25 9.56
CA VAL A 80 12.33 -9.77 9.00
C VAL A 80 12.56 -10.63 7.77
N VAL A 81 13.35 -10.15 6.81
CA VAL A 81 13.55 -10.89 5.54
C VAL A 81 14.24 -12.24 5.74
N PRO A 82 15.35 -12.36 6.50
CA PRO A 82 15.97 -13.64 6.80
C PRO A 82 15.05 -14.58 7.60
N LEU A 83 14.38 -14.06 8.63
CA LEU A 83 13.49 -14.87 9.49
C LEU A 83 12.27 -15.39 8.71
N SER A 84 11.66 -14.56 7.88
CA SER A 84 10.54 -14.97 7.02
C SER A 84 10.95 -16.09 6.08
N ARG A 85 12.14 -15.99 5.46
CA ARG A 85 12.69 -17.06 4.61
C ARG A 85 12.95 -18.35 5.36
N LEU A 86 13.47 -18.27 6.57
CA LEU A 86 13.69 -19.45 7.43
C LEU A 86 12.36 -20.10 7.85
N ALA A 87 11.34 -19.29 8.10
CA ALA A 87 9.99 -19.77 8.43
C ALA A 87 9.21 -20.26 7.20
N GLY A 88 9.71 -20.03 5.97
CA GLY A 88 9.01 -20.38 4.74
C GLY A 88 7.80 -19.50 4.41
N ILE A 89 7.72 -18.30 5.00
CA ILE A 89 6.65 -17.32 4.78
C ILE A 89 7.13 -16.17 3.88
N SER A 90 6.18 -15.47 3.27
CA SER A 90 6.48 -14.27 2.47
C SER A 90 7.07 -13.16 3.37
N PRO A 91 8.10 -12.41 2.93
CA PRO A 91 8.58 -11.23 3.64
C PRO A 91 7.50 -10.18 3.92
N VAL A 92 6.49 -10.07 3.06
CA VAL A 92 5.32 -9.20 3.26
C VAL A 92 4.59 -9.54 4.56
N LEU A 93 4.29 -10.83 4.77
CA LEU A 93 3.67 -11.30 6.03
C LEU A 93 4.58 -11.05 7.23
N GLY A 94 5.90 -11.17 7.04
CA GLY A 94 6.88 -10.86 8.08
C GLY A 94 6.84 -9.39 8.49
N PHE A 95 6.79 -8.46 7.53
CA PHE A 95 6.67 -7.02 7.81
C PHE A 95 5.35 -6.66 8.47
N LEU A 96 4.24 -7.23 8.03
CA LEU A 96 2.93 -7.05 8.68
C LEU A 96 2.94 -7.55 10.13
N ALA A 97 3.51 -8.75 10.37
CA ALA A 97 3.58 -9.34 11.71
C ALA A 97 4.45 -8.50 12.66
N ILE A 98 5.63 -8.06 12.20
CA ILE A 98 6.50 -7.22 13.04
C ILE A 98 5.88 -5.85 13.27
N GLY A 99 5.24 -5.24 12.25
CA GLY A 99 4.50 -4.00 12.40
C GLY A 99 3.42 -4.09 13.47
N CYS A 100 2.61 -5.15 13.43
CA CYS A 100 1.60 -5.43 14.45
C CYS A 100 2.22 -5.62 15.86
N ALA A 101 3.39 -6.28 15.95
CA ALA A 101 4.05 -6.53 17.23
C ALA A 101 4.67 -5.26 17.84
N ILE A 102 5.26 -4.37 17.02
CA ILE A 102 5.94 -3.15 17.52
C ILE A 102 5.05 -1.91 17.47
N GLY A 103 3.90 -1.99 16.81
CA GLY A 103 2.96 -0.89 16.66
C GLY A 103 2.21 -0.51 17.94
N PRO A 104 1.30 0.47 17.86
CA PRO A 104 0.60 1.03 19.01
C PRO A 104 -0.28 0.03 19.78
N TYR A 105 -0.71 -1.04 19.12
CA TYR A 105 -1.50 -2.11 19.74
C TYR A 105 -0.64 -3.26 20.31
N GLY A 106 0.68 -3.23 20.05
CA GLY A 106 1.65 -4.23 20.53
C GLY A 106 2.59 -3.65 21.58
N LEU A 107 3.89 -3.64 21.29
CA LEU A 107 4.95 -3.17 22.18
C LEU A 107 5.06 -1.64 22.27
N GLN A 108 4.33 -0.91 21.45
CA GLN A 108 4.34 0.57 21.40
C GLN A 108 5.73 1.17 21.18
N LEU A 109 6.58 0.46 20.45
CA LEU A 109 7.92 0.92 20.09
C LEU A 109 7.90 1.84 18.87
N PHE A 110 6.90 1.67 18.00
CA PHE A 110 6.66 2.46 16.82
C PHE A 110 5.59 3.48 17.15
N SER A 111 5.93 4.77 17.08
CA SER A 111 4.97 5.82 17.36
C SER A 111 4.02 5.93 16.15
N ASP A 112 2.72 5.99 16.38
CA ASP A 112 1.75 6.28 15.31
C ASP A 112 1.76 7.79 15.01
N SER A 113 2.96 8.30 14.68
CA SER A 113 3.16 9.70 14.37
C SER A 113 2.69 10.04 12.96
N GLN A 114 2.37 11.29 12.69
CA GLN A 114 2.02 11.75 11.34
C GLN A 114 3.17 11.46 10.35
N ALA A 115 4.41 11.55 10.81
CA ALA A 115 5.59 11.23 10.01
C ALA A 115 5.65 9.75 9.58
N ASP A 116 5.21 8.82 10.43
CA ASP A 116 5.15 7.38 10.10
C ASP A 116 4.09 7.09 9.04
N VAL A 117 2.95 7.78 9.13
CA VAL A 117 1.89 7.71 8.12
C VAL A 117 2.41 8.22 6.78
N GLU A 118 3.09 9.37 6.76
CA GLU A 118 3.69 9.95 5.55
C GLU A 118 4.76 9.04 4.95
N LEU A 119 5.58 8.40 5.79
CA LEU A 119 6.57 7.42 5.34
C LEU A 119 5.92 6.19 4.71
N GLY A 120 4.82 5.69 5.30
CA GLY A 120 3.99 4.64 4.73
C GLY A 120 3.38 5.03 3.38
N ASP A 121 2.91 6.27 3.25
CA ASP A 121 2.36 6.83 2.01
C ASP A 121 3.41 6.91 0.90
N PHE A 122 4.63 7.31 1.26
CA PHE A 122 5.75 7.26 0.34
C PHE A 122 6.04 5.83 -0.14
N GLY A 123 5.91 4.84 0.74
CA GLY A 123 6.01 3.42 0.38
C GLY A 123 4.96 2.99 -0.64
N ILE A 124 3.69 3.41 -0.46
CA ILE A 124 2.61 3.15 -1.42
C ILE A 124 2.88 3.81 -2.78
N LEU A 125 3.26 5.08 -2.75
CA LEU A 125 3.59 5.85 -3.96
C LEU A 125 4.66 5.11 -4.77
N PHE A 126 5.69 4.63 -4.07
CA PHE A 126 6.79 3.93 -4.70
C PHE A 126 6.40 2.53 -5.20
N LEU A 127 5.56 1.80 -4.46
CA LEU A 127 5.00 0.53 -4.89
C LEU A 127 4.28 0.68 -6.23
N LEU A 128 3.41 1.67 -6.36
CA LEU A 128 2.66 1.91 -7.59
C LEU A 128 3.54 2.42 -8.73
N PHE A 129 4.57 3.21 -8.42
CA PHE A 129 5.58 3.59 -9.40
C PHE A 129 6.30 2.37 -9.99
N VAL A 130 6.77 1.45 -9.14
CA VAL A 130 7.45 0.22 -9.57
C VAL A 130 6.52 -0.66 -10.38
N GLU A 131 5.25 -0.76 -9.98
CA GLU A 131 4.26 -1.51 -10.71
C GLU A 131 4.03 -0.93 -12.12
N GLY A 132 3.89 0.40 -12.22
CA GLY A 132 3.86 1.09 -13.51
C GLY A 132 5.10 0.81 -14.37
N LEU A 133 6.29 0.82 -13.77
CA LEU A 133 7.56 0.54 -14.45
C LEU A 133 7.66 -0.92 -14.94
N ASN A 134 6.98 -1.85 -14.28
CA ASN A 134 6.89 -3.25 -14.66
C ASN A 134 5.96 -3.49 -15.87
N LEU A 135 5.06 -2.56 -16.16
CA LEU A 135 4.16 -2.62 -17.30
C LEU A 135 4.88 -2.22 -18.60
N SER A 136 5.37 -3.20 -19.34
CA SER A 136 5.93 -2.94 -20.65
C SER A 136 4.97 -3.29 -21.79
N PRO A 137 5.06 -2.60 -22.93
CA PRO A 137 4.28 -2.95 -24.12
C PRO A 137 4.48 -4.39 -24.56
N GLU A 138 5.67 -4.96 -24.33
CA GLU A 138 6.00 -6.35 -24.63
C GLU A 138 5.21 -7.28 -23.74
N LYS A 139 5.22 -7.07 -22.42
CA LYS A 139 4.42 -7.87 -21.47
C LYS A 139 2.93 -7.77 -21.75
N LEU A 140 2.42 -6.59 -22.13
CA LEU A 140 1.01 -6.42 -22.51
C LEU A 140 0.65 -7.25 -23.77
N ARG A 141 1.57 -7.39 -24.71
CA ARG A 141 1.38 -8.28 -25.87
C ARG A 141 1.43 -9.76 -25.52
N GLU A 142 2.21 -10.13 -24.51
CA GLU A 142 2.30 -11.50 -24.00
C GLU A 142 1.05 -11.96 -23.25
N LEU A 143 0.17 -11.06 -22.79
CA LEU A 143 -1.13 -11.40 -22.18
C LEU A 143 -1.99 -12.30 -23.10
N GLY A 144 -1.89 -12.14 -24.40
CA GLY A 144 -2.38 -13.07 -25.43
C GLY A 144 -3.80 -13.57 -25.21
N ALA A 145 -3.98 -14.89 -25.28
CA ALA A 145 -5.29 -15.54 -25.18
C ALA A 145 -5.95 -15.41 -23.80
N PHE A 146 -5.16 -15.27 -22.73
CA PHE A 146 -5.67 -15.21 -21.34
C PHE A 146 -6.07 -13.80 -20.89
N PHE A 147 -5.84 -12.76 -21.70
CA PHE A 147 -6.35 -11.41 -21.42
C PHE A 147 -7.86 -11.41 -21.17
N ARG A 148 -8.62 -12.13 -22.01
CA ARG A 148 -10.08 -12.23 -21.85
C ARG A 148 -10.47 -12.94 -20.54
N LEU A 149 -9.69 -13.96 -20.13
CA LEU A 149 -9.93 -14.66 -18.86
C LEU A 149 -9.72 -13.70 -17.67
N GLY A 150 -8.62 -12.96 -17.67
CA GLY A 150 -8.33 -11.97 -16.63
C GLY A 150 -9.38 -10.87 -16.56
N ALA A 151 -9.77 -10.29 -17.71
CA ALA A 151 -10.79 -9.24 -17.77
C ALA A 151 -12.15 -9.77 -17.30
N PHE A 152 -12.56 -10.95 -17.76
CA PHE A 152 -13.81 -11.57 -17.33
C PHE A 152 -13.81 -11.88 -15.83
N GLN A 153 -12.71 -12.45 -15.32
CA GLN A 153 -12.56 -12.73 -13.89
C GLN A 153 -12.64 -11.45 -13.06
N LEU A 154 -11.89 -10.41 -13.43
CA LEU A 154 -11.86 -9.14 -12.70
C LEU A 154 -13.25 -8.50 -12.62
N ILE A 155 -13.92 -8.36 -13.77
CA ILE A 155 -15.26 -7.77 -13.86
C ILE A 155 -16.30 -8.61 -13.11
N LEU A 156 -16.28 -9.93 -13.33
CA LEU A 156 -17.26 -10.81 -12.70
C LEU A 156 -17.05 -10.91 -11.19
N SER A 157 -15.80 -11.01 -10.72
CA SER A 157 -15.49 -11.01 -9.28
C SER A 157 -15.90 -9.68 -8.64
N ALA A 158 -15.54 -8.55 -9.26
CA ALA A 158 -15.94 -7.23 -8.76
C ALA A 158 -17.47 -7.09 -8.71
N ALA A 159 -18.18 -7.53 -9.76
CA ALA A 159 -19.64 -7.50 -9.77
C ALA A 159 -20.26 -8.40 -8.68
N LEU A 160 -19.75 -9.62 -8.52
CA LEU A 160 -20.25 -10.54 -7.49
C LEU A 160 -19.97 -10.04 -6.07
N PHE A 161 -18.80 -9.46 -5.82
CA PHE A 161 -18.53 -8.84 -4.53
C PHE A 161 -19.40 -7.61 -4.30
N PHE A 162 -19.57 -6.74 -5.30
CA PHE A 162 -20.41 -5.55 -5.20
C PHE A 162 -21.87 -5.90 -4.91
N PHE A 163 -22.48 -6.72 -5.76
CA PHE A 163 -23.88 -7.11 -5.59
C PHE A 163 -24.06 -8.11 -4.45
N GLY A 164 -23.07 -8.96 -4.16
CA GLY A 164 -23.07 -9.88 -3.04
C GLY A 164 -23.08 -9.16 -1.69
N THR A 165 -22.32 -8.08 -1.54
CA THR A 165 -22.39 -7.24 -0.34
C THR A 165 -23.68 -6.46 -0.30
N LEU A 166 -24.02 -5.72 -1.34
CA LEU A 166 -25.15 -4.80 -1.35
C LEU A 166 -26.53 -5.48 -1.30
N ILE A 167 -26.72 -6.61 -1.99
CA ILE A 167 -27.99 -7.32 -2.11
C ILE A 167 -27.98 -8.62 -1.31
N GLY A 168 -26.88 -9.38 -1.39
CA GLY A 168 -26.75 -10.68 -0.75
C GLY A 168 -26.55 -10.57 0.75
N GLY A 169 -25.80 -9.57 1.21
CA GLY A 169 -25.52 -9.38 2.63
C GLY A 169 -26.79 -9.30 3.49
N PRO A 170 -27.74 -8.39 3.19
CA PRO A 170 -29.00 -8.30 3.94
C PRO A 170 -29.86 -9.57 3.93
N LEU A 171 -29.70 -10.43 2.93
CA LEU A 171 -30.41 -11.71 2.83
C LEU A 171 -29.70 -12.84 3.61
N ILE A 172 -28.37 -12.82 3.63
CA ILE A 172 -27.54 -13.87 4.24
C ILE A 172 -27.38 -13.64 5.74
N LEU A 173 -27.30 -12.38 6.18
CA LEU A 173 -27.08 -12.00 7.57
C LEU A 173 -28.02 -12.70 8.55
N PRO A 174 -29.36 -12.68 8.36
CA PRO A 174 -30.30 -13.36 9.26
C PRO A 174 -30.10 -14.89 9.27
N THR A 175 -29.62 -15.45 8.17
CA THR A 175 -29.37 -16.89 8.07
C THR A 175 -28.13 -17.29 8.90
N VAL A 176 -27.08 -16.47 8.86
CA VAL A 176 -25.84 -16.69 9.62
C VAL A 176 -26.08 -16.49 11.12
N GLU A 177 -26.88 -15.50 11.50
CA GLU A 177 -27.33 -15.28 12.87
C GLU A 177 -28.12 -16.47 13.40
N ASN A 178 -29.04 -17.04 12.61
CA ASN A 178 -29.81 -18.21 12.95
C ASN A 178 -28.93 -19.47 13.14
N LEU A 179 -27.74 -19.51 12.55
CA LEU A 179 -26.75 -20.58 12.77
C LEU A 179 -25.96 -20.38 14.08
N GLY A 180 -26.28 -19.33 14.84
CA GLY A 180 -25.64 -19.04 16.14
C GLY A 180 -24.24 -18.42 16.03
N ILE A 181 -23.88 -17.90 14.87
CA ILE A 181 -22.62 -17.17 14.67
C ILE A 181 -22.87 -15.72 15.08
N PRO A 182 -22.23 -15.22 16.15
CA PRO A 182 -22.38 -13.84 16.57
C PRO A 182 -21.69 -12.93 15.54
N LEU A 183 -22.47 -12.13 14.83
CA LEU A 183 -21.96 -11.12 13.92
C LEU A 183 -22.20 -9.73 14.52
N ASP A 184 -21.24 -8.81 14.36
CA ASP A 184 -21.42 -7.44 14.82
C ASP A 184 -22.22 -6.63 13.77
N ASP A 185 -23.49 -6.44 14.08
CA ASP A 185 -24.42 -5.66 13.27
C ASP A 185 -23.96 -4.21 13.06
N ALA A 186 -23.27 -3.62 14.03
CA ALA A 186 -22.80 -2.25 13.93
C ALA A 186 -21.70 -2.08 12.89
N ILE A 187 -20.88 -3.12 12.71
CA ILE A 187 -19.80 -3.13 11.71
C ILE A 187 -20.33 -3.52 10.33
N LEU A 188 -21.23 -4.51 10.27
CA LEU A 188 -21.68 -5.07 8.99
C LEU A 188 -22.74 -4.22 8.29
N ARG A 189 -23.67 -3.61 9.02
CA ARG A 189 -24.77 -2.82 8.42
C ARG A 189 -24.30 -1.66 7.53
N PRO A 190 -23.28 -0.86 7.89
CA PRO A 190 -22.78 0.19 6.99
C PRO A 190 -22.28 -0.39 5.66
N ILE A 191 -21.53 -1.49 5.71
CA ILE A 191 -21.00 -2.17 4.53
C ILE A 191 -22.10 -2.63 3.58
N LEU A 192 -23.13 -3.28 4.16
CA LEU A 192 -24.18 -3.95 3.42
C LEU A 192 -25.26 -3.00 2.89
N SER A 193 -25.26 -1.74 3.35
CA SER A 193 -26.24 -0.73 2.96
C SER A 193 -25.70 0.35 2.03
N SER A 194 -24.38 0.49 1.92
CA SER A 194 -23.76 1.55 1.15
C SER A 194 -23.14 1.03 -0.15
N PRO A 195 -23.48 1.63 -1.29
CA PRO A 195 -22.87 1.28 -2.56
C PRO A 195 -21.36 1.61 -2.62
N VAL A 196 -20.92 2.60 -1.85
CA VAL A 196 -19.52 3.06 -1.89
C VAL A 196 -18.60 2.08 -1.18
N GLU A 197 -18.96 1.64 0.04
CA GLU A 197 -18.23 0.61 0.77
C GLU A 197 -18.27 -0.73 0.02
N SER A 198 -19.42 -1.09 -0.55
CA SER A 198 -19.54 -2.29 -1.41
C SER A 198 -18.61 -2.21 -2.62
N PHE A 199 -18.42 -1.02 -3.21
CA PHE A 199 -17.45 -0.81 -4.28
C PHE A 199 -16.01 -0.97 -3.81
N CYS A 200 -15.65 -0.44 -2.63
CA CYS A 200 -14.32 -0.61 -2.04
C CYS A 200 -13.98 -2.10 -1.84
N ILE A 201 -14.92 -2.86 -1.27
CA ILE A 201 -14.75 -4.31 -1.06
C ILE A 201 -14.63 -5.04 -2.40
N ALA A 202 -15.45 -4.67 -3.39
CA ALA A 202 -15.41 -5.26 -4.72
C ALA A 202 -14.08 -4.97 -5.43
N ALA A 203 -13.61 -3.74 -5.39
CA ALA A 203 -12.35 -3.31 -5.98
C ALA A 203 -11.15 -4.06 -5.36
N ALA A 204 -11.07 -4.06 -4.02
CA ALA A 204 -10.02 -4.76 -3.29
C ALA A 204 -10.10 -6.28 -3.48
N GLY A 205 -11.31 -6.83 -3.39
CA GLY A 205 -11.56 -8.26 -3.44
C GLY A 205 -11.31 -8.90 -4.81
N ALA A 206 -11.49 -8.17 -5.90
CA ALA A 206 -11.24 -8.69 -7.24
C ALA A 206 -9.75 -8.90 -7.54
N LEU A 207 -8.84 -8.24 -6.80
CA LEU A 207 -7.39 -8.32 -6.97
C LEU A 207 -6.80 -9.53 -6.24
N SER A 208 -5.71 -10.09 -6.76
CA SER A 208 -5.00 -11.23 -6.17
C SER A 208 -3.54 -10.86 -5.87
N SER A 209 -2.89 -11.59 -4.96
CA SER A 209 -1.51 -11.31 -4.56
C SER A 209 -0.50 -11.86 -5.54
N SER A 210 0.22 -10.97 -6.21
CA SER A 210 1.39 -11.32 -7.01
C SER A 210 2.55 -11.78 -6.11
N ALA A 211 2.70 -11.17 -4.93
CA ALA A 211 3.73 -11.53 -3.95
C ALA A 211 3.60 -12.96 -3.41
N PHE A 212 2.40 -13.54 -3.39
CA PHE A 212 2.18 -14.93 -3.02
C PHE A 212 2.30 -15.88 -4.23
N VAL A 213 1.69 -15.53 -5.36
CA VAL A 213 1.56 -16.44 -6.51
C VAL A 213 2.89 -16.64 -7.23
N LEU A 214 3.68 -15.58 -7.46
CA LEU A 214 4.94 -15.67 -8.19
C LEU A 214 5.96 -16.62 -7.54
N PRO A 215 6.22 -16.57 -6.21
CA PRO A 215 7.09 -17.54 -5.56
C PRO A 215 6.60 -18.99 -5.68
N VAL A 216 5.29 -19.23 -5.59
CA VAL A 216 4.71 -20.56 -5.74
C VAL A 216 4.94 -21.10 -7.14
N LEU A 217 4.66 -20.29 -8.17
CA LEU A 217 4.89 -20.67 -9.58
C LEU A 217 6.37 -21.03 -9.84
N LYS A 218 7.30 -20.18 -9.31
CA LYS A 218 8.76 -20.41 -9.44
C LYS A 218 9.20 -21.68 -8.73
N THR A 219 8.79 -21.88 -7.48
CA THR A 219 9.17 -23.05 -6.67
C THR A 219 8.68 -24.36 -7.30
N LYS A 220 7.50 -24.32 -7.93
CA LYS A 220 6.90 -25.48 -8.60
C LYS A 220 7.32 -25.63 -10.08
N ASN A 221 8.09 -24.67 -10.63
CA ASN A 221 8.44 -24.59 -12.05
C ASN A 221 7.20 -24.60 -12.97
N TRP A 222 6.13 -23.92 -12.57
CA TRP A 222 4.87 -23.83 -13.32
C TRP A 222 4.75 -22.60 -14.22
N GLU A 223 5.74 -21.72 -14.24
CA GLU A 223 5.69 -20.45 -15.00
C GLU A 223 5.42 -20.66 -16.50
N ALA A 224 5.95 -21.74 -17.09
CA ALA A 224 5.76 -22.07 -18.49
C ALA A 224 4.57 -23.03 -18.77
N SER A 225 3.85 -23.48 -17.74
CA SER A 225 2.67 -24.31 -17.88
C SER A 225 1.44 -23.48 -18.27
N PRO A 226 0.40 -24.05 -18.92
CA PRO A 226 -0.80 -23.31 -19.32
C PRO A 226 -1.49 -22.62 -18.13
N ASP A 227 -1.57 -23.29 -16.98
CA ASP A 227 -2.09 -22.76 -15.71
C ASP A 227 -1.21 -21.63 -15.16
N GLY A 228 0.12 -21.75 -15.24
CA GLY A 228 1.06 -20.70 -14.85
C GLY A 228 0.96 -19.44 -15.73
N ILE A 229 0.95 -19.62 -17.05
CA ILE A 229 0.78 -18.53 -18.02
C ILE A 229 -0.58 -17.84 -17.80
N ALA A 230 -1.64 -18.59 -17.56
CA ALA A 230 -2.95 -18.04 -17.26
C ALA A 230 -2.94 -17.22 -15.96
N ALA A 231 -2.34 -17.75 -14.88
CA ALA A 231 -2.22 -17.06 -13.60
C ALA A 231 -1.42 -15.75 -13.74
N LEU A 232 -0.27 -15.79 -14.42
CA LEU A 232 0.56 -14.61 -14.69
C LEU A 232 -0.18 -13.55 -15.51
N SER A 233 -0.93 -13.98 -16.52
CA SER A 233 -1.71 -13.07 -17.38
C SER A 233 -2.84 -12.40 -16.60
N ILE A 234 -3.51 -13.13 -15.71
CA ILE A 234 -4.57 -12.59 -14.85
C ILE A 234 -3.97 -11.57 -13.87
N LEU A 235 -2.88 -11.91 -13.16
CA LEU A 235 -2.18 -11.02 -12.24
C LEU A 235 -1.76 -9.72 -12.94
N LEU A 236 -1.09 -9.82 -14.09
CA LEU A 236 -0.64 -8.64 -14.83
C LEU A 236 -1.81 -7.73 -15.25
N LEU A 237 -2.96 -8.31 -15.57
CA LEU A 237 -4.16 -7.52 -15.86
C LEU A 237 -4.76 -6.88 -14.62
N GLN A 238 -4.77 -7.60 -13.49
CA GLN A 238 -5.23 -7.06 -12.21
C GLN A 238 -4.35 -5.89 -11.75
N ASP A 239 -3.03 -6.02 -11.86
CA ASP A 239 -2.06 -4.96 -11.54
C ASP A 239 -2.28 -3.72 -12.44
N LEU A 240 -2.55 -3.95 -13.75
CA LEU A 240 -2.92 -2.86 -14.67
C LEU A 240 -4.24 -2.17 -14.27
N ALA A 241 -5.18 -2.91 -13.69
CA ALA A 241 -6.48 -2.37 -13.29
C ALA A 241 -6.44 -1.57 -11.99
N VAL A 242 -5.38 -1.69 -11.19
CA VAL A 242 -5.23 -0.95 -9.92
C VAL A 242 -5.29 0.55 -10.15
N ALA A 243 -4.56 1.07 -11.13
CA ALA A 243 -4.51 2.52 -11.37
C ALA A 243 -5.88 3.12 -11.73
N PRO A 244 -6.65 2.59 -12.71
CA PRO A 244 -8.00 3.10 -12.94
C PRO A 244 -8.93 2.92 -11.73
N LEU A 245 -8.79 1.86 -10.93
CA LEU A 245 -9.57 1.68 -9.71
C LEU A 245 -9.30 2.81 -8.70
N LEU A 246 -8.04 3.18 -8.49
CA LEU A 246 -7.64 4.26 -7.58
C LEU A 246 -8.10 5.65 -8.08
N VAL A 247 -8.26 5.85 -9.39
CA VAL A 247 -8.85 7.08 -9.95
C VAL A 247 -10.36 7.11 -9.76
N VAL A 248 -11.03 5.96 -9.93
CA VAL A 248 -12.49 5.87 -9.81
C VAL A 248 -12.96 5.96 -8.36
N LEU A 249 -12.18 5.47 -7.40
CA LEU A 249 -12.57 5.41 -6.00
C LEU A 249 -12.94 6.79 -5.40
N PRO A 250 -12.15 7.87 -5.53
CA PRO A 250 -12.55 9.20 -5.06
C PRO A 250 -13.81 9.75 -5.75
N LEU A 251 -14.03 9.41 -7.02
CA LEU A 251 -15.23 9.80 -7.75
C LEU A 251 -16.48 9.12 -7.21
N VAL A 252 -16.38 7.82 -6.90
CA VAL A 252 -17.50 7.04 -6.31
C VAL A 252 -17.73 7.43 -4.86
N ALA A 253 -16.66 7.78 -4.13
CA ALA A 253 -16.74 8.26 -2.74
C ALA A 253 -17.52 9.58 -2.59
N GLY A 254 -17.73 10.32 -3.68
CA GLY A 254 -18.48 11.57 -3.66
C GLY A 254 -17.78 12.71 -2.91
N THR A 255 -16.48 12.59 -2.67
CA THR A 255 -15.66 13.62 -1.99
C THR A 255 -15.41 14.85 -2.87
N GLY A 256 -15.84 14.79 -4.15
CA GLY A 256 -15.81 15.89 -5.09
C GLY A 256 -17.07 16.76 -5.06
N PRO A 257 -17.08 17.88 -5.81
CA PRO A 257 -18.26 18.71 -5.95
C PRO A 257 -19.43 17.91 -6.52
N GLN A 258 -20.58 18.00 -5.88
CA GLN A 258 -21.80 17.27 -6.30
C GLN A 258 -22.50 17.93 -7.51
N ASP A 259 -22.09 19.15 -7.88
CA ASP A 259 -22.63 19.83 -9.05
C ASP A 259 -22.09 19.20 -10.35
N PRO A 260 -22.97 18.72 -11.26
CA PRO A 260 -22.54 18.04 -12.49
C PRO A 260 -21.63 18.87 -13.40
N GLN A 261 -21.75 20.20 -13.39
CA GLN A 261 -20.93 21.09 -14.19
C GLN A 261 -19.50 21.17 -13.61
N THR A 262 -19.40 21.34 -12.30
CA THR A 262 -18.12 21.40 -11.59
C THR A 262 -17.41 20.03 -11.63
N LEU A 263 -18.16 18.93 -11.47
CA LEU A 263 -17.62 17.57 -11.62
C LEU A 263 -17.11 17.33 -13.05
N GLY A 264 -17.87 17.74 -14.07
CA GLY A 264 -17.45 17.64 -15.46
C GLY A 264 -16.20 18.48 -15.76
N LEU A 265 -16.09 19.67 -15.18
CA LEU A 265 -14.91 20.53 -15.33
C LEU A 265 -13.67 19.92 -14.65
N LEU A 266 -13.84 19.36 -13.44
CA LEU A 266 -12.76 18.66 -12.73
C LEU A 266 -12.31 17.41 -13.48
N ALA A 267 -13.23 16.59 -13.94
CA ALA A 267 -12.92 15.43 -14.75
C ALA A 267 -12.19 15.80 -16.05
N ALA A 268 -12.63 16.88 -16.70
CA ALA A 268 -11.95 17.41 -17.87
C ALA A 268 -10.54 17.93 -17.53
N LYS A 269 -10.40 18.73 -16.46
CA LYS A 269 -9.10 19.20 -15.96
C LYS A 269 -8.17 18.04 -15.65
N ALA A 270 -8.64 17.04 -14.91
CA ALA A 270 -7.86 15.85 -14.58
C ALA A 270 -7.45 15.07 -15.84
N THR A 271 -8.39 14.80 -16.75
CA THR A 271 -8.10 14.02 -17.97
C THR A 271 -7.19 14.77 -18.93
N PHE A 272 -7.56 16.01 -19.30
CA PHE A 272 -6.80 16.77 -20.30
C PHE A 272 -5.53 17.38 -19.70
N GLY A 273 -5.59 17.88 -18.45
CA GLY A 273 -4.43 18.44 -17.76
C GLY A 273 -3.39 17.38 -17.50
N PHE A 274 -3.78 16.26 -16.92
CA PHE A 274 -2.86 15.16 -16.66
C PHE A 274 -2.37 14.50 -17.95
N GLY A 275 -3.23 14.33 -18.95
CA GLY A 275 -2.84 13.88 -20.29
C GLY A 275 -1.80 14.79 -20.96
N ALA A 276 -1.93 16.10 -20.81
CA ALA A 276 -0.94 17.08 -21.30
C ALA A 276 0.40 16.97 -20.53
N VAL A 277 0.34 16.79 -19.20
CA VAL A 277 1.54 16.54 -18.37
C VAL A 277 2.22 15.25 -18.81
N LEU A 278 1.49 14.16 -18.99
CA LEU A 278 2.04 12.88 -19.45
C LEU A 278 2.70 13.04 -20.84
N TRP A 279 2.05 13.73 -21.75
CA TRP A 279 2.59 13.99 -23.10
C TRP A 279 3.88 14.81 -23.04
N ALA A 280 3.89 15.90 -22.29
CA ALA A 280 5.07 16.74 -22.10
C ALA A 280 6.21 15.97 -21.42
N CYS A 281 5.90 15.23 -20.34
CA CYS A 281 6.86 14.40 -19.63
C CYS A 281 7.43 13.29 -20.51
N SER A 282 6.64 12.69 -21.40
CA SER A 282 7.14 11.65 -22.30
C SER A 282 8.28 12.16 -23.21
N TYR A 283 8.28 13.44 -23.53
CA TYR A 283 9.33 14.09 -24.33
C TYR A 283 10.50 14.53 -23.45
N LEU A 284 10.21 15.22 -22.35
CA LEU A 284 11.21 15.77 -21.42
C LEU A 284 12.03 14.65 -20.74
N LEU A 285 11.40 13.56 -20.32
CA LEU A 285 12.07 12.46 -19.65
C LEU A 285 13.08 11.76 -20.56
N ARG A 286 12.80 11.67 -21.86
CA ARG A 286 13.77 11.09 -22.79
C ARG A 286 15.06 11.92 -22.81
N LEU A 287 14.93 13.25 -22.91
CA LEU A 287 16.07 14.16 -22.93
C LEU A 287 16.79 14.20 -21.57
N ALA A 288 16.01 14.28 -20.47
CA ALA A 288 16.55 14.30 -19.13
C ALA A 288 17.35 13.03 -18.79
N PHE A 289 16.83 11.85 -19.12
CA PHE A 289 17.55 10.59 -18.87
C PHE A 289 18.75 10.38 -19.78
N GLU A 290 18.80 11.00 -20.98
CA GLU A 290 20.02 11.03 -21.78
C GLU A 290 21.12 11.88 -21.12
N LEU A 291 20.75 13.02 -20.55
CA LEU A 291 21.67 13.85 -19.78
C LEU A 291 22.16 13.15 -18.52
N VAL A 292 21.23 12.55 -17.74
CA VAL A 292 21.54 11.77 -16.54
C VAL A 292 22.48 10.60 -16.87
N ALA A 293 22.21 9.87 -17.95
CA ALA A 293 23.07 8.76 -18.39
C ALA A 293 24.49 9.22 -18.76
N SER A 294 24.64 10.45 -19.25
CA SER A 294 25.97 11.01 -19.58
C SER A 294 26.84 11.19 -18.34
N ALA A 295 26.25 11.39 -17.15
CA ALA A 295 26.97 11.54 -15.87
C ALA A 295 27.56 10.23 -15.38
N ARG A 296 27.13 9.06 -15.86
CA ARG A 296 27.59 7.72 -15.47
C ARG A 296 27.58 7.49 -13.95
N SER A 297 26.63 8.09 -13.23
CA SER A 297 26.46 7.96 -11.78
C SER A 297 25.14 7.24 -11.48
N THR A 298 25.21 6.17 -10.71
CA THR A 298 24.03 5.42 -10.23
C THR A 298 23.18 6.29 -9.32
N GLU A 299 23.82 7.10 -8.45
CA GLU A 299 23.16 8.00 -7.52
C GLU A 299 22.30 9.03 -8.27
N THR A 300 22.85 9.61 -9.35
CA THR A 300 22.13 10.57 -10.20
C THR A 300 20.94 9.90 -10.90
N PHE A 301 21.09 8.64 -11.33
CA PHE A 301 20.01 7.86 -11.92
C PHE A 301 18.87 7.59 -10.94
N VAL A 302 19.20 7.14 -9.74
CA VAL A 302 18.23 6.89 -8.65
C VAL A 302 17.51 8.20 -8.28
N ALA A 303 18.28 9.28 -8.06
CA ALA A 303 17.71 10.59 -7.72
C ALA A 303 16.76 11.10 -8.81
N ALA A 304 17.14 11.00 -10.10
CA ALA A 304 16.28 11.38 -11.21
C ALA A 304 15.00 10.54 -11.28
N THR A 305 15.10 9.24 -11.03
CA THR A 305 13.96 8.33 -11.04
C THR A 305 12.98 8.64 -9.90
N LEU A 306 13.50 8.88 -8.68
CA LEU A 306 12.69 9.28 -7.53
C LEU A 306 12.04 10.65 -7.75
N LEU A 307 12.80 11.60 -8.32
CA LEU A 307 12.26 12.93 -8.67
C LEU A 307 11.09 12.82 -9.64
N VAL A 308 11.16 11.93 -10.63
CA VAL A 308 10.06 11.71 -11.58
C VAL A 308 8.87 11.07 -10.88
N ALA A 309 9.08 10.06 -10.03
CA ALA A 309 8.01 9.40 -9.31
C ALA A 309 7.24 10.36 -8.40
N VAL A 310 7.96 11.11 -7.55
CA VAL A 310 7.38 12.06 -6.60
C VAL A 310 6.83 13.29 -7.32
N GLY A 311 7.56 13.84 -8.29
CA GLY A 311 7.14 15.01 -9.06
C GLY A 311 5.87 14.78 -9.85
N MET A 312 5.70 13.60 -10.46
CA MET A 312 4.46 13.23 -11.13
C MET A 312 3.32 12.97 -10.14
N GLY A 313 3.63 12.45 -8.95
CA GLY A 313 2.66 12.34 -7.86
C GLY A 313 2.10 13.72 -7.49
N ARG A 314 2.97 14.69 -7.22
CA ARG A 314 2.57 16.08 -6.91
C ARG A 314 1.81 16.73 -8.05
N ALA A 315 2.27 16.57 -9.29
CA ALA A 315 1.56 17.09 -10.45
C ALA A 315 0.14 16.52 -10.61
N ALA A 316 -0.06 15.26 -10.27
CA ALA A 316 -1.37 14.63 -10.27
C ALA A 316 -2.28 15.22 -9.18
N GLU A 317 -1.78 15.45 -7.97
CA GLU A 317 -2.52 16.08 -6.87
C GLU A 317 -3.00 17.50 -7.23
N GLU A 318 -2.16 18.32 -7.83
CA GLU A 318 -2.53 19.65 -8.30
C GLU A 318 -3.64 19.65 -9.37
N LEU A 319 -3.79 18.52 -10.05
CA LEU A 319 -4.83 18.30 -11.05
C LEU A 319 -6.08 17.61 -10.48
N GLY A 320 -6.09 17.31 -9.17
CA GLY A 320 -7.21 16.67 -8.47
C GLY A 320 -7.25 15.15 -8.60
N LEU A 321 -6.10 14.54 -8.92
CA LEU A 321 -5.90 13.09 -8.88
C LEU A 321 -5.12 12.71 -7.61
N SER A 322 -4.97 11.42 -7.34
CA SER A 322 -4.11 10.97 -6.23
C SER A 322 -2.63 10.97 -6.61
N ALA A 323 -1.73 11.21 -5.64
CA ALA A 323 -0.28 11.09 -5.82
C ALA A 323 0.11 9.71 -6.36
N THR A 324 -0.55 8.67 -5.88
CA THR A 324 -0.35 7.28 -6.28
C THR A 324 -0.65 7.05 -7.76
N THR A 325 -1.70 7.69 -8.31
CA THR A 325 -1.99 7.67 -9.76
C THR A 325 -0.88 8.33 -10.57
N GLY A 326 -0.35 9.47 -10.09
CA GLY A 326 0.77 10.16 -10.71
C GLY A 326 2.04 9.33 -10.74
N ALA A 327 2.38 8.70 -9.63
CA ALA A 327 3.54 7.83 -9.51
C ALA A 327 3.44 6.58 -10.42
N PHE A 328 2.26 5.94 -10.46
CA PHE A 328 2.01 4.85 -11.40
C PHE A 328 2.22 5.27 -12.86
N ALA A 329 1.66 6.41 -13.24
CA ALA A 329 1.82 6.94 -14.59
C ALA A 329 3.28 7.29 -14.93
N ALA A 330 4.05 7.80 -13.95
CA ALA A 330 5.49 8.00 -14.06
C ALA A 330 6.21 6.68 -14.37
N GLY A 331 5.86 5.62 -13.65
CA GLY A 331 6.38 4.27 -13.89
C GLY A 331 6.09 3.78 -15.31
N VAL A 332 4.84 3.92 -15.77
CA VAL A 332 4.45 3.54 -17.15
C VAL A 332 5.21 4.34 -18.20
N LEU A 333 5.41 5.64 -18.00
CA LEU A 333 6.21 6.47 -18.90
C LEU A 333 7.66 6.00 -18.98
N LEU A 334 8.27 5.67 -17.84
CA LEU A 334 9.64 5.15 -17.77
C LEU A 334 9.75 3.71 -18.26
N ALA A 335 8.68 2.92 -18.18
CA ALA A 335 8.63 1.58 -18.79
C ALA A 335 8.87 1.59 -20.31
N GLY A 336 8.47 2.67 -21.00
CA GLY A 336 8.75 2.90 -22.42
C GLY A 336 10.11 3.51 -22.73
N ASN A 337 10.95 3.81 -21.71
CA ASN A 337 12.25 4.47 -21.89
C ASN A 337 13.34 3.45 -22.24
N LYS A 338 14.31 3.84 -23.07
CA LYS A 338 15.47 3.01 -23.44
C LYS A 338 16.34 2.60 -22.25
N PHE A 339 16.30 3.36 -21.15
CA PHE A 339 17.05 3.08 -19.93
C PHE A 339 16.26 2.26 -18.90
N ARG A 340 15.08 1.73 -19.27
CA ARG A 340 14.21 0.97 -18.37
C ARG A 340 14.94 -0.10 -17.57
N ALA A 341 15.75 -0.92 -18.23
CA ALA A 341 16.47 -2.02 -17.57
C ALA A 341 17.43 -1.51 -16.48
N GLN A 342 18.11 -0.38 -16.74
CA GLN A 342 18.96 0.27 -15.77
C GLN A 342 18.14 0.85 -14.61
N ILE A 343 17.07 1.58 -14.91
CA ILE A 343 16.16 2.13 -13.89
C ILE A 343 15.66 1.02 -12.97
N GLN A 344 15.21 -0.11 -13.53
CA GLN A 344 14.76 -1.26 -12.74
C GLN A 344 15.86 -1.85 -11.86
N ALA A 345 17.09 -1.97 -12.38
CA ALA A 345 18.21 -2.50 -11.63
C ALA A 345 18.63 -1.58 -10.47
N ASP A 346 18.71 -0.27 -10.72
CA ASP A 346 19.17 0.72 -9.77
C ASP A 346 18.14 0.99 -8.66
N ILE A 347 16.84 0.81 -8.96
CA ILE A 347 15.74 1.03 -8.01
C ILE A 347 15.41 -0.20 -7.17
N LYS A 348 15.81 -1.38 -7.61
CA LYS A 348 15.50 -2.67 -6.95
C LYS A 348 15.85 -2.72 -5.45
N PRO A 349 16.97 -2.20 -4.96
CA PRO A 349 17.27 -2.15 -3.54
C PRO A 349 16.29 -1.30 -2.74
N PHE A 350 15.82 -0.19 -3.31
CA PHE A 350 14.88 0.72 -2.66
C PHE A 350 13.45 0.15 -2.62
N GLU A 351 13.04 -0.59 -3.67
CA GLU A 351 11.76 -1.28 -3.74
C GLU A 351 11.52 -2.15 -2.50
N GLY A 352 12.47 -3.00 -2.14
CA GLY A 352 12.34 -3.90 -0.98
C GLY A 352 12.22 -3.15 0.35
N ILE A 353 12.99 -2.06 0.51
CA ILE A 353 12.97 -1.25 1.73
C ILE A 353 11.65 -0.49 1.85
N LEU A 354 11.24 0.24 0.82
CA LEU A 354 10.03 1.06 0.84
C LEU A 354 8.75 0.23 0.92
N LEU A 355 8.75 -0.94 0.25
CA LEU A 355 7.67 -1.92 0.39
C LEU A 355 7.60 -2.47 1.82
N GLY A 356 8.74 -2.70 2.45
CA GLY A 356 8.83 -3.12 3.85
C GLY A 356 8.25 -2.06 4.80
N VAL A 357 8.57 -0.78 4.59
CA VAL A 357 7.99 0.35 5.36
C VAL A 357 6.47 0.32 5.26
N PHE A 358 5.94 0.29 4.04
CA PHE A 358 4.50 0.27 3.80
C PHE A 358 3.80 -0.89 4.53
N PHE A 359 4.32 -2.11 4.41
CA PHE A 359 3.68 -3.25 5.09
C PHE A 359 3.87 -3.22 6.60
N MET A 360 4.96 -2.64 7.10
CA MET A 360 5.16 -2.49 8.54
C MET A 360 4.19 -1.45 9.12
N THR A 361 3.99 -0.30 8.45
CA THR A 361 2.99 0.70 8.87
C THR A 361 1.56 0.16 8.75
N ALA A 362 1.26 -0.59 7.68
CA ALA A 362 -0.03 -1.29 7.56
C ALA A 362 -0.24 -2.31 8.69
N GLY A 363 0.81 -3.04 9.08
CA GLY A 363 0.79 -3.97 10.20
C GLY A 363 0.61 -3.28 11.55
N ALA A 364 1.25 -2.12 11.76
CA ALA A 364 1.11 -1.32 12.98
C ALA A 364 -0.33 -0.85 13.22
N ASN A 365 -1.08 -0.63 12.15
CA ASN A 365 -2.50 -0.25 12.23
C ASN A 365 -3.45 -1.43 12.54
N LEU A 366 -2.96 -2.67 12.58
CA LEU A 366 -3.77 -3.83 12.96
C LEU A 366 -3.98 -3.87 14.46
N ASP A 367 -5.24 -3.97 14.86
CA ASP A 367 -5.63 -4.16 16.26
C ASP A 367 -5.90 -5.66 16.54
N PRO A 368 -4.98 -6.37 17.24
CA PRO A 368 -5.18 -7.79 17.54
C PRO A 368 -6.40 -8.06 18.41
N GLN A 369 -6.81 -7.12 19.27
CA GLN A 369 -7.97 -7.30 20.14
C GLN A 369 -9.26 -7.20 19.32
N LEU A 370 -9.33 -6.29 18.37
CA LEU A 370 -10.44 -6.18 17.42
C LEU A 370 -10.55 -7.45 16.56
N VAL A 371 -9.43 -7.95 16.04
CA VAL A 371 -9.38 -9.21 15.26
C VAL A 371 -9.87 -10.40 16.09
N LEU A 372 -9.44 -10.48 17.35
CA LEU A 372 -9.87 -11.55 18.27
C LEU A 372 -11.34 -11.41 18.68
N ARG A 373 -11.86 -10.20 18.79
CA ARG A 373 -13.29 -9.95 19.07
C ARG A 373 -14.16 -10.37 17.88
N GLU A 374 -13.75 -9.96 16.67
CA GLU A 374 -14.52 -10.12 15.43
C GLU A 374 -14.13 -11.37 14.62
N TRP A 375 -13.40 -12.33 15.23
CA TRP A 375 -12.93 -13.53 14.53
C TRP A 375 -14.05 -14.32 13.82
N PRO A 376 -15.32 -14.39 14.33
CA PRO A 376 -16.36 -15.12 13.63
C PRO A 376 -16.77 -14.38 12.34
N THR A 377 -16.95 -13.07 12.43
CA THR A 377 -17.27 -12.18 11.30
C THR A 377 -16.18 -12.26 10.22
N LEU A 378 -14.91 -12.14 10.64
CA LEU A 378 -13.75 -12.25 9.75
C LEU A 378 -13.68 -13.62 9.07
N SER A 379 -13.87 -14.71 9.83
CA SER A 379 -13.77 -16.05 9.27
C SER A 379 -14.84 -16.31 8.21
N VAL A 380 -16.07 -15.90 8.46
CA VAL A 380 -17.18 -16.00 7.49
C VAL A 380 -16.87 -15.17 6.25
N GLY A 381 -16.41 -13.93 6.44
CA GLY A 381 -16.03 -13.04 5.34
C GLY A 381 -14.91 -13.60 4.48
N ILE A 382 -13.81 -14.06 5.09
CA ILE A 382 -12.66 -14.66 4.40
C ILE A 382 -13.07 -15.92 3.63
N VAL A 383 -13.83 -16.82 4.24
CA VAL A 383 -14.30 -18.05 3.57
C VAL A 383 -15.21 -17.71 2.40
N ALA A 384 -16.18 -16.81 2.59
CA ALA A 384 -17.08 -16.36 1.53
C ALA A 384 -16.28 -15.72 0.37
N PHE A 385 -15.29 -14.89 0.68
CA PHE A 385 -14.41 -14.25 -0.27
C PHE A 385 -13.63 -15.28 -1.10
N ILE A 386 -12.89 -16.19 -0.45
CA ILE A 386 -12.07 -17.21 -1.11
C ILE A 386 -12.94 -18.12 -1.98
N VAL A 387 -14.07 -18.59 -1.45
CA VAL A 387 -14.97 -19.49 -2.17
C VAL A 387 -15.57 -18.81 -3.40
N THR A 388 -16.04 -17.57 -3.27
CA THR A 388 -16.62 -16.80 -4.38
C THR A 388 -15.60 -16.60 -5.50
N LYS A 389 -14.40 -16.17 -5.16
CA LYS A 389 -13.33 -15.90 -6.12
C LYS A 389 -12.83 -17.19 -6.80
N ALA A 390 -12.64 -18.26 -6.03
CA ALA A 390 -12.27 -19.55 -6.55
C ALA A 390 -13.36 -20.11 -7.47
N ALA A 391 -14.64 -19.98 -7.13
CA ALA A 391 -15.74 -20.42 -7.95
C ALA A 391 -15.81 -19.68 -9.29
N VAL A 392 -15.60 -18.37 -9.31
CA VAL A 392 -15.54 -17.56 -10.54
C VAL A 392 -14.44 -18.07 -11.47
N LEU A 393 -13.22 -18.21 -10.95
CA LEU A 393 -12.07 -18.65 -11.74
C LEU A 393 -12.24 -20.09 -12.24
N PHE A 394 -12.74 -20.99 -11.40
CA PHE A 394 -12.99 -22.37 -11.75
C PHE A 394 -14.07 -22.51 -12.83
N ALA A 395 -15.15 -21.75 -12.72
CA ALA A 395 -16.24 -21.78 -13.68
C ALA A 395 -15.87 -21.13 -15.03
N ALA A 396 -15.13 -20.00 -14.98
CA ALA A 396 -14.73 -19.26 -16.17
C ALA A 396 -13.60 -19.94 -16.95
N GLY A 397 -12.66 -20.61 -16.27
CA GLY A 397 -11.47 -21.18 -16.88
C GLY A 397 -11.73 -22.08 -18.10
N PRO A 398 -12.60 -23.10 -17.98
CA PRO A 398 -12.91 -23.99 -19.11
C PRO A 398 -13.56 -23.30 -20.31
N ALA A 399 -14.42 -22.29 -20.06
CA ALA A 399 -15.06 -21.51 -21.12
C ALA A 399 -14.06 -20.64 -21.90
N LEU A 400 -12.90 -20.37 -21.32
CA LEU A 400 -11.88 -19.46 -21.86
C LEU A 400 -10.56 -20.18 -22.20
N GLY A 401 -10.58 -21.52 -22.26
CA GLY A 401 -9.51 -22.33 -22.87
C GLY A 401 -8.61 -23.08 -21.89
N LEU A 402 -8.93 -23.12 -20.58
CA LEU A 402 -8.22 -23.95 -19.61
C LEU A 402 -8.88 -25.33 -19.45
N ALA A 403 -8.09 -26.37 -19.26
CA ALA A 403 -8.61 -27.66 -18.79
C ALA A 403 -9.16 -27.51 -17.35
N ARG A 404 -10.14 -28.32 -16.95
CA ARG A 404 -10.74 -28.21 -15.60
C ARG A 404 -9.73 -28.34 -14.48
N ALA A 405 -8.71 -29.19 -14.64
CA ALA A 405 -7.64 -29.33 -13.65
C ALA A 405 -6.75 -28.08 -13.56
N GLU A 406 -6.46 -27.45 -14.70
CA GLU A 406 -5.71 -26.19 -14.78
C GLU A 406 -6.52 -25.03 -14.16
N ALA A 407 -7.83 -24.95 -14.49
CA ALA A 407 -8.73 -23.97 -13.93
C ALA A 407 -8.83 -24.10 -12.40
N ALA A 408 -8.84 -25.32 -11.86
CA ALA A 408 -8.84 -25.54 -10.40
C ALA A 408 -7.54 -25.04 -9.75
N LYS A 409 -6.38 -25.27 -10.37
CA LYS A 409 -5.10 -24.75 -9.86
C LYS A 409 -5.05 -23.23 -9.88
N VAL A 410 -5.45 -22.61 -11.01
CA VAL A 410 -5.52 -21.13 -11.13
C VAL A 410 -6.49 -20.56 -10.10
N ALA A 411 -7.66 -21.19 -9.92
CA ALA A 411 -8.64 -20.78 -8.93
C ALA A 411 -8.07 -20.78 -7.51
N LEU A 412 -7.39 -21.85 -7.11
CA LEU A 412 -6.78 -21.94 -5.77
C LEU A 412 -5.61 -20.97 -5.59
N LEU A 413 -4.79 -20.78 -6.61
CA LEU A 413 -3.66 -19.84 -6.56
C LEU A 413 -4.10 -18.39 -6.43
N LEU A 414 -5.17 -18.00 -7.12
CA LEU A 414 -5.62 -16.62 -7.20
C LEU A 414 -6.81 -16.30 -6.27
N ALA A 415 -7.26 -17.25 -5.45
CA ALA A 415 -8.40 -17.06 -4.55
C ALA A 415 -8.12 -16.08 -3.40
N GLY A 416 -6.86 -15.93 -3.00
CA GLY A 416 -6.45 -15.01 -1.94
C GLY A 416 -6.58 -13.53 -2.32
N GLY A 417 -6.60 -12.67 -1.32
CA GLY A 417 -6.53 -11.22 -1.49
C GLY A 417 -5.15 -10.76 -1.99
N GLY A 418 -5.08 -9.57 -2.55
CA GLY A 418 -3.86 -8.96 -3.07
C GLY A 418 -3.35 -7.83 -2.19
N GLU A 419 -2.05 -7.54 -2.31
CA GLU A 419 -1.39 -6.42 -1.64
C GLU A 419 -2.01 -5.06 -1.95
N PHE A 420 -2.58 -4.89 -3.14
CA PHE A 420 -3.26 -3.66 -3.51
C PHE A 420 -4.59 -3.42 -2.77
N ALA A 421 -5.14 -4.45 -2.13
CA ALA A 421 -6.31 -4.27 -1.26
C ALA A 421 -5.99 -3.33 -0.09
N PHE A 422 -4.77 -3.38 0.48
CA PHE A 422 -4.32 -2.44 1.51
C PHE A 422 -4.35 -0.99 1.02
N VAL A 423 -3.91 -0.76 -0.23
CA VAL A 423 -3.91 0.57 -0.85
C VAL A 423 -5.34 1.08 -1.06
N VAL A 424 -6.23 0.21 -1.54
CA VAL A 424 -7.66 0.55 -1.74
C VAL A 424 -8.32 0.88 -0.40
N PHE A 425 -8.11 0.07 0.65
CA PHE A 425 -8.71 0.29 1.97
C PHE A 425 -8.15 1.54 2.64
N LYS A 426 -6.84 1.79 2.53
CA LYS A 426 -6.22 3.02 3.03
C LYS A 426 -6.83 4.24 2.33
N LEU A 427 -6.86 4.27 1.01
CA LEU A 427 -7.45 5.38 0.26
C LEU A 427 -8.92 5.58 0.62
N ALA A 428 -9.70 4.50 0.78
CA ALA A 428 -11.10 4.58 1.18
C ALA A 428 -11.27 5.14 2.60
N LYS A 429 -10.35 4.82 3.52
CA LYS A 429 -10.28 5.41 4.86
C LYS A 429 -9.94 6.89 4.80
N ASP A 430 -8.91 7.29 4.06
CA ASP A 430 -8.47 8.68 3.90
C ASP A 430 -9.56 9.56 3.26
N LEU A 431 -10.41 8.97 2.40
CA LEU A 431 -11.61 9.60 1.84
C LEU A 431 -12.81 9.64 2.80
N GLY A 432 -12.70 9.10 4.01
CA GLY A 432 -13.79 9.03 4.99
C GLY A 432 -14.92 8.09 4.61
N VAL A 433 -14.71 7.18 3.65
CA VAL A 433 -15.69 6.17 3.19
C VAL A 433 -15.75 5.00 4.16
N LEU A 434 -14.59 4.50 4.58
CA LEU A 434 -14.52 3.36 5.49
C LEU A 434 -14.31 3.85 6.94
N PRO A 435 -15.19 3.44 7.88
CA PRO A 435 -14.92 3.61 9.31
C PRO A 435 -13.61 2.93 9.73
N ASP A 436 -12.92 3.47 10.73
CA ASP A 436 -11.62 2.98 11.18
C ASP A 436 -11.62 1.49 11.54
N GLU A 437 -12.57 1.04 12.36
CA GLU A 437 -12.67 -0.36 12.77
C GLU A 437 -12.88 -1.29 11.58
N LEU A 438 -13.73 -0.88 10.65
CA LEU A 438 -13.97 -1.64 9.43
C LEU A 438 -12.73 -1.71 8.55
N GLY A 439 -12.04 -0.59 8.34
CA GLY A 439 -10.79 -0.56 7.59
C GLY A 439 -9.73 -1.52 8.16
N LYS A 440 -9.60 -1.57 9.49
CA LYS A 440 -8.70 -2.51 10.20
C LYS A 440 -9.10 -3.96 9.98
N LEU A 441 -10.40 -4.29 10.07
CA LEU A 441 -10.91 -5.65 9.85
C LEU A 441 -10.73 -6.10 8.40
N LEU A 442 -11.03 -5.24 7.43
CA LEU A 442 -10.82 -5.54 6.02
C LEU A 442 -9.32 -5.73 5.71
N THR A 443 -8.47 -4.90 6.29
CA THR A 443 -7.01 -5.06 6.20
C THR A 443 -6.56 -6.41 6.78
N ALA A 444 -7.08 -6.80 7.95
CA ALA A 444 -6.80 -8.10 8.56
C ALA A 444 -7.31 -9.27 7.70
N SER A 445 -8.40 -9.11 6.97
CA SER A 445 -8.98 -10.16 6.11
C SER A 445 -8.14 -10.50 4.88
N VAL A 446 -7.22 -9.64 4.49
CA VAL A 446 -6.33 -9.82 3.32
C VAL A 446 -5.07 -10.60 3.69
N ILE A 447 -4.69 -10.57 4.99
CA ILE A 447 -3.51 -11.26 5.54
C ILE A 447 -3.79 -12.74 5.74
#